data_d3145f4ccbe53d6c85c69baf3a6f51a4
#
_entry.id   d3145f4ccbe53d6c85c69baf3a6f51a4
#
_cell.length_a   1.000
_cell.length_b   1.000
_cell.length_c   1.000
_cell.angle_alpha   90.00
_cell.angle_beta   90.00
_cell.angle_gamma   90.00
#
_symmetry.space_group_name_H-M   'P 1'
#
loop_
_entity.id
_entity.type
_entity.pdbx_description
1 polymer ?
#
loop_
_entity_poly.entity_id
_entity_poly.type
_entity_poly.pdbx_seq_one_letter_code
_entity_poly.pdbx_strand_id
1 'polypeptide(L)'
;GTTSRGLGDVYKRQAMTGQPFISTYCVSKGALATLTRNTAFALLKNKIRVNQLNIGWMASDGEHEIQTKYHGASENWLEDAGKAQPFGRLLDPKEVAKAVTFLASDDSGMMTGSVVNFDQSVWGGYPFAPPQPAEKMKIK
;
A
#
# COMPACT_ATOMS: atom_id res chain seq x y z
N GLY A 1 23.78 -6.02 -12.51
CA GLY A 1 22.43 -6.50 -12.30
C GLY A 1 21.69 -5.65 -11.31
N THR A 2 20.85 -4.76 -11.77
CA THR A 2 19.90 -4.05 -10.92
C THR A 2 18.85 -5.06 -10.50
N THR A 3 19.01 -5.59 -9.31
CA THR A 3 18.01 -6.42 -8.69
C THR A 3 16.79 -5.53 -8.38
N SER A 4 15.66 -5.88 -8.95
CA SER A 4 14.33 -5.30 -8.71
C SER A 4 13.83 -5.48 -7.26
N ARG A 5 14.71 -5.39 -6.28
CA ARG A 5 14.40 -5.56 -4.85
C ARG A 5 13.60 -4.43 -4.23
N GLY A 6 13.12 -3.46 -5.00
CA GLY A 6 12.60 -2.24 -4.42
C GLY A 6 11.14 -1.93 -4.66
N LEU A 7 10.52 -2.39 -5.73
CA LEU A 7 9.22 -1.87 -6.12
C LEU A 7 8.04 -2.42 -5.29
N GLY A 8 8.09 -3.67 -4.88
CA GLY A 8 6.99 -4.27 -4.11
C GLY A 8 6.86 -3.75 -2.67
N ASP A 9 7.98 -3.54 -1.99
CA ASP A 9 8.00 -2.96 -0.63
C ASP A 9 7.70 -1.45 -0.61
N VAL A 10 7.86 -0.83 -1.76
CA VAL A 10 7.72 0.61 -1.95
C VAL A 10 6.26 1.05 -1.85
N TYR A 11 5.32 0.28 -2.38
CA TYR A 11 3.91 0.70 -2.49
C TYR A 11 3.16 0.85 -1.15
N LYS A 12 3.61 0.21 -0.09
CA LYS A 12 2.88 0.07 1.16
C LYS A 12 3.28 1.07 2.24
N ARG A 13 4.55 1.46 2.21
CA ARG A 13 5.13 2.41 3.18
C ARG A 13 4.96 3.86 2.75
N GLN A 14 4.54 4.07 1.51
CA GLN A 14 4.60 5.35 0.79
C GLN A 14 3.69 6.42 1.35
N ALA A 15 2.51 6.04 1.83
CA ALA A 15 1.59 7.00 2.41
C ALA A 15 2.15 7.70 3.68
N MET A 16 3.17 7.13 4.28
CA MET A 16 3.65 7.57 5.59
C MET A 16 5.17 7.71 5.71
N THR A 17 5.99 7.07 4.84
CA THR A 17 7.46 7.17 4.92
C THR A 17 8.11 7.96 3.78
N GLY A 18 7.41 8.12 2.67
CA GLY A 18 7.94 8.80 1.50
C GLY A 18 9.11 8.07 0.82
N GLN A 19 9.07 8.06 -0.51
CA GLN A 19 10.14 7.55 -1.35
C GLN A 19 10.47 8.63 -2.36
N PRO A 20 11.72 9.18 -2.40
CA PRO A 20 12.04 10.35 -3.21
C PRO A 20 11.71 10.21 -4.70
N PHE A 21 11.88 9.00 -5.27
CA PHE A 21 11.65 8.73 -6.70
C PHE A 21 10.15 8.61 -7.08
N ILE A 22 9.26 8.50 -6.10
CA ILE A 22 7.79 8.47 -6.28
C ILE A 22 7.10 9.44 -5.32
N SER A 23 7.73 10.58 -5.04
CA SER A 23 7.26 11.56 -4.04
C SER A 23 5.83 12.02 -4.31
N THR A 24 5.45 12.27 -5.56
CA THR A 24 4.09 12.66 -5.94
C THR A 24 3.05 11.61 -5.51
N TYR A 25 3.35 10.34 -5.72
CA TYR A 25 2.49 9.26 -5.28
C TYR A 25 2.39 9.21 -3.75
N CYS A 26 3.52 9.31 -3.05
CA CYS A 26 3.56 9.33 -1.58
C CYS A 26 2.72 10.48 -1.01
N VAL A 27 2.88 11.68 -1.57
CA VAL A 27 2.09 12.85 -1.18
C VAL A 27 0.60 12.61 -1.40
N SER A 28 0.21 12.06 -2.55
CA SER A 28 -1.20 11.78 -2.85
C SER A 28 -1.82 10.79 -1.85
N LYS A 29 -1.09 9.76 -1.46
CA LYS A 29 -1.54 8.77 -0.48
C LYS A 29 -1.59 9.32 0.94
N GLY A 30 -0.61 10.14 1.32
CA GLY A 30 -0.63 10.87 2.60
C GLY A 30 -1.80 11.86 2.68
N ALA A 31 -2.04 12.61 1.61
CA ALA A 31 -3.18 13.52 1.51
C ALA A 31 -4.52 12.77 1.65
N LEU A 32 -4.64 11.58 1.04
CA LEU A 32 -5.84 10.75 1.17
C LEU A 32 -6.09 10.34 2.63
N ALA A 33 -5.05 9.98 3.37
CA ALA A 33 -5.18 9.62 4.80
C ALA A 33 -5.67 10.81 5.63
N THR A 34 -5.18 12.02 5.35
CA THR A 34 -5.65 13.24 6.00
C THR A 34 -7.09 13.56 5.61
N LEU A 35 -7.42 13.46 4.34
CA LEU A 35 -8.79 13.67 3.84
C LEU A 35 -9.78 12.70 4.49
N THR A 36 -9.42 11.44 4.61
CA THR A 36 -10.25 10.42 5.29
C THR A 36 -10.61 10.85 6.70
N ARG A 37 -9.63 11.28 7.50
CA ARG A 37 -9.87 11.73 8.88
C ARG A 37 -10.72 13.00 8.93
N ASN A 38 -10.42 13.97 8.09
CA ASN A 38 -11.18 15.23 8.02
C ASN A 38 -12.63 14.99 7.63
N THR A 39 -12.87 14.18 6.60
CA THR A 39 -14.22 13.85 6.14
C THR A 39 -14.97 13.03 7.19
N ALA A 40 -14.32 12.05 7.82
CA ALA A 40 -14.91 11.29 8.89
C ALA A 40 -15.38 12.20 10.04
N PHE A 41 -14.52 13.14 10.45
CA PHE A 41 -14.87 14.11 11.51
C PHE A 41 -16.03 15.01 11.10
N ALA A 42 -16.01 15.55 9.88
CA ALA A 42 -17.06 16.42 9.37
C ALA A 42 -18.44 15.74 9.34
N LEU A 43 -18.46 14.43 9.08
CA LEU A 43 -19.69 13.66 8.87
C LEU A 43 -20.18 12.90 10.13
N LEU A 44 -19.54 13.07 11.27
CA LEU A 44 -19.91 12.36 12.52
C LEU A 44 -21.39 12.57 12.90
N LYS A 45 -21.87 13.81 12.86
CA LYS A 45 -23.27 14.11 13.19
C LYS A 45 -24.26 13.57 12.16
N ASN A 46 -23.80 13.33 10.95
CA ASN A 46 -24.59 12.69 9.89
C ASN A 46 -24.64 11.17 10.02
N LYS A 47 -23.89 10.59 11.00
CA LYS A 47 -23.76 9.15 11.20
C LYS A 47 -23.20 8.42 9.98
N ILE A 48 -22.34 9.12 9.22
CA ILE A 48 -21.63 8.56 8.05
C ILE A 48 -20.21 8.21 8.49
N ARG A 49 -19.85 6.97 8.25
CA ARG A 49 -18.52 6.46 8.52
C ARG A 49 -17.63 6.59 7.29
N VAL A 50 -16.41 7.02 7.49
CA VAL A 50 -15.39 7.13 6.42
C VAL A 50 -14.11 6.50 6.93
N ASN A 51 -13.65 5.46 6.24
CA ASN A 51 -12.42 4.73 6.58
C ASN A 51 -11.56 4.56 5.33
N GLN A 52 -10.27 4.37 5.54
CA GLN A 52 -9.31 4.08 4.48
C GLN A 52 -8.69 2.71 4.70
N LEU A 53 -8.55 1.97 3.62
CA LEU A 53 -7.81 0.72 3.60
C LEU A 53 -6.50 0.93 2.82
N ASN A 54 -5.36 0.81 3.49
CA ASN A 54 -4.04 0.80 2.87
C ASN A 54 -3.73 -0.62 2.43
N ILE A 55 -3.89 -0.86 1.14
CA ILE A 55 -3.73 -2.19 0.55
C ILE A 55 -2.26 -2.43 0.24
N GLY A 56 -1.77 -3.61 0.59
CA GLY A 56 -0.47 -4.09 0.20
C GLY A 56 -0.36 -4.45 -1.28
N TRP A 57 0.77 -5.05 -1.66
CA TRP A 57 0.99 -5.50 -3.03
C TRP A 57 0.02 -6.63 -3.38
N MET A 58 -0.83 -6.37 -4.36
CA MET A 58 -1.96 -7.21 -4.71
C MET A 58 -1.78 -7.81 -6.11
N ALA A 59 -2.05 -9.10 -6.24
CA ALA A 59 -2.04 -9.80 -7.52
C ALA A 59 -3.32 -9.49 -8.31
N SER A 60 -3.37 -8.29 -8.91
CA SER A 60 -4.49 -7.88 -9.77
C SER A 60 -4.12 -7.95 -11.24
N ASP A 61 -5.13 -8.01 -12.11
CA ASP A 61 -4.93 -8.00 -13.57
C ASP A 61 -4.20 -6.74 -14.03
N GLY A 62 -4.52 -5.58 -13.43
CA GLY A 62 -3.83 -4.33 -13.70
C GLY A 62 -2.37 -4.36 -13.29
N GLU A 63 -2.03 -4.97 -12.15
CA GLU A 63 -0.64 -5.16 -11.73
C GLU A 63 0.11 -6.11 -12.67
N HIS A 64 -0.54 -7.18 -13.10
CA HIS A 64 0.03 -8.11 -14.08
C HIS A 64 0.37 -7.40 -15.39
N GLU A 65 -0.52 -6.55 -15.87
CA GLU A 65 -0.29 -5.74 -17.07
C GLU A 65 0.89 -4.76 -16.89
N ILE A 66 0.97 -4.08 -15.74
CA ILE A 66 2.08 -3.17 -15.44
C ILE A 66 3.41 -3.93 -15.41
N GLN A 67 3.48 -5.05 -14.73
CA GLN A 67 4.70 -5.83 -14.59
C GLN A 67 5.18 -6.39 -15.94
N THR A 68 4.28 -6.93 -16.74
CA THR A 68 4.63 -7.56 -18.03
C THR A 68 4.90 -6.54 -19.13
N LYS A 69 4.05 -5.51 -19.30
CA LYS A 69 4.18 -4.55 -20.41
C LYS A 69 5.20 -3.44 -20.14
N TYR A 70 5.27 -2.94 -18.91
CA TYR A 70 6.08 -1.74 -18.62
C TYR A 70 7.37 -2.05 -17.86
N HIS A 71 7.38 -3.10 -17.05
CA HIS A 71 8.58 -3.50 -16.31
C HIS A 71 9.34 -4.66 -16.93
N GLY A 72 8.84 -5.24 -18.03
CA GLY A 72 9.49 -6.35 -18.73
C GLY A 72 9.68 -7.59 -17.87
N ALA A 73 8.79 -7.79 -16.90
CA ALA A 73 8.84 -8.94 -16.02
C ALA A 73 8.55 -10.24 -16.77
N SER A 74 9.17 -11.34 -16.32
CA SER A 74 8.93 -12.67 -16.87
C SER A 74 7.49 -13.14 -16.58
N GLU A 75 7.05 -14.17 -17.29
CA GLU A 75 5.73 -14.79 -17.03
C GLU A 75 5.59 -15.31 -15.59
N ASN A 76 6.70 -15.65 -14.93
CA ASN A 76 6.74 -16.15 -13.56
C ASN A 76 6.91 -15.03 -12.50
N TRP A 77 6.77 -13.76 -12.88
CA TRP A 77 6.99 -12.62 -11.98
C TRP A 77 6.18 -12.73 -10.68
N LEU A 78 4.96 -13.26 -10.75
CA LEU A 78 4.06 -13.37 -9.60
C LEU A 78 4.60 -14.35 -8.55
N GLU A 79 5.16 -15.47 -8.99
CA GLU A 79 5.78 -16.46 -8.10
C GLU A 79 7.03 -15.88 -7.44
N ASP A 80 7.89 -15.22 -8.21
CA ASP A 80 9.11 -14.61 -7.70
C ASP A 80 8.81 -13.45 -6.75
N ALA A 81 7.82 -12.62 -7.08
CA ALA A 81 7.34 -11.57 -6.21
C ALA A 81 6.76 -12.15 -4.91
N GLY A 82 6.02 -13.24 -5.01
CA GLY A 82 5.46 -13.93 -3.85
C GLY A 82 6.54 -14.47 -2.91
N LYS A 83 7.57 -15.12 -3.44
CA LYS A 83 8.71 -15.64 -2.66
C LYS A 83 9.43 -14.56 -1.86
N ALA A 84 9.42 -13.31 -2.37
CA ALA A 84 10.04 -12.18 -1.69
C ALA A 84 9.16 -11.59 -0.56
N GLN A 85 7.91 -12.03 -0.42
CA GLN A 85 7.00 -11.53 0.60
C GLN A 85 7.04 -12.40 1.86
N PRO A 86 6.80 -11.81 3.06
CA PRO A 86 6.80 -12.56 4.32
C PRO A 86 5.87 -13.78 4.34
N PHE A 87 4.68 -13.69 3.71
CA PHE A 87 3.72 -14.80 3.62
C PHE A 87 3.87 -15.65 2.35
N GLY A 88 4.94 -15.46 1.59
CA GLY A 88 5.23 -16.23 0.39
C GLY A 88 4.30 -15.95 -0.80
N ARG A 89 3.46 -14.93 -0.73
CA ARG A 89 2.51 -14.57 -1.78
C ARG A 89 2.10 -13.10 -1.75
N LEU A 90 1.52 -12.60 -2.83
CA LEU A 90 0.85 -11.32 -2.88
C LEU A 90 -0.56 -11.42 -2.29
N LEU A 91 -1.18 -10.26 -2.04
CA LEU A 91 -2.60 -10.21 -1.65
C LEU A 91 -3.50 -10.66 -2.80
N ASP A 92 -4.53 -11.44 -2.48
CA ASP A 92 -5.59 -11.76 -3.41
C ASP A 92 -6.65 -10.63 -3.42
N PRO A 93 -7.11 -10.15 -4.58
CA PRO A 93 -8.21 -9.19 -4.67
C PRO A 93 -9.45 -9.59 -3.87
N LYS A 94 -9.75 -10.88 -3.76
CA LYS A 94 -10.87 -11.38 -2.97
C LYS A 94 -10.70 -11.17 -1.45
N GLU A 95 -9.47 -11.20 -0.95
CA GLU A 95 -9.20 -10.88 0.45
C GLU A 95 -9.46 -9.40 0.72
N VAL A 96 -9.01 -8.54 -0.20
CA VAL A 96 -9.27 -7.10 -0.12
C VAL A 96 -10.77 -6.81 -0.19
N ALA A 97 -11.50 -7.47 -1.08
CA ALA A 97 -12.95 -7.33 -1.19
C ALA A 97 -13.66 -7.66 0.14
N LYS A 98 -13.23 -8.70 0.85
CA LYS A 98 -13.76 -9.05 2.18
C LYS A 98 -13.51 -7.94 3.21
N ALA A 99 -12.31 -7.35 3.21
CA ALA A 99 -11.99 -6.24 4.10
C ALA A 99 -12.83 -5.00 3.80
N VAL A 100 -13.05 -4.68 2.53
CA VAL A 100 -13.94 -3.59 2.10
C VAL A 100 -15.38 -3.87 2.54
N THR A 101 -15.88 -5.09 2.34
CA THR A 101 -17.22 -5.48 2.77
C THR A 101 -17.39 -5.33 4.29
N PHE A 102 -16.41 -5.77 5.07
CA PHE A 102 -16.42 -5.56 6.53
C PHE A 102 -16.52 -4.07 6.88
N LEU A 103 -15.67 -3.22 6.29
CA LEU A 103 -15.68 -1.79 6.58
C LEU A 103 -16.99 -1.09 6.15
N ALA A 104 -17.63 -1.58 5.10
CA ALA A 104 -18.87 -1.03 4.56
C ALA A 104 -20.13 -1.54 5.27
N SER A 105 -20.05 -2.67 5.97
CA SER A 105 -21.17 -3.30 6.67
C SER A 105 -21.30 -2.82 8.10
N ASP A 106 -22.39 -3.22 8.74
CA ASP A 106 -22.66 -2.97 10.17
C ASP A 106 -21.68 -3.72 11.09
N ASP A 107 -21.00 -4.76 10.58
CA ASP A 107 -20.01 -5.52 11.35
C ASP A 107 -18.83 -4.67 11.82
N SER A 108 -18.50 -3.60 11.10
CA SER A 108 -17.49 -2.64 11.54
C SER A 108 -17.98 -1.61 12.55
N GLY A 109 -19.26 -1.68 12.96
CA GLY A 109 -19.84 -0.88 14.03
C GLY A 109 -19.61 0.62 13.89
N MET A 110 -19.09 1.26 14.90
CA MET A 110 -18.82 2.71 14.93
C MET A 110 -17.42 3.08 14.38
N MET A 111 -16.73 2.19 13.69
CA MET A 111 -15.40 2.43 13.14
C MET A 111 -15.45 3.53 12.09
N THR A 112 -14.82 4.66 12.36
CA THR A 112 -14.72 5.81 11.42
C THR A 112 -13.40 6.55 11.62
N GLY A 113 -12.91 7.23 10.60
CA GLY A 113 -11.63 7.94 10.61
C GLY A 113 -10.41 7.03 10.68
N SER A 114 -10.59 5.73 10.53
CA SER A 114 -9.53 4.74 10.64
C SER A 114 -8.77 4.63 9.31
N VAL A 115 -7.45 4.53 9.43
CA VAL A 115 -6.54 4.18 8.33
C VAL A 115 -6.00 2.79 8.65
N VAL A 116 -6.55 1.78 8.00
CA VAL A 116 -6.28 0.37 8.28
C VAL A 116 -5.25 -0.16 7.32
N ASN A 117 -4.17 -0.72 7.83
CA ASN A 117 -3.17 -1.40 7.00
C ASN A 117 -3.63 -2.83 6.73
N PHE A 118 -3.86 -3.14 5.46
CA PHE A 118 -4.18 -4.46 4.96
C PHE A 118 -3.00 -4.98 4.15
N ASP A 119 -2.00 -5.42 4.88
CA ASP A 119 -0.67 -5.69 4.35
C ASP A 119 0.08 -6.69 5.24
N GLN A 120 1.08 -7.33 4.68
CA GLN A 120 2.00 -8.22 5.39
C GLN A 120 3.25 -7.50 5.95
N SER A 121 3.25 -6.19 6.01
CA SER A 121 4.29 -5.38 6.64
C SER A 121 3.79 -4.77 7.96
N VAL A 122 4.71 -4.59 8.89
CA VAL A 122 4.45 -3.95 10.18
C VAL A 122 5.21 -2.63 10.26
N TRP A 123 4.49 -1.58 10.61
CA TRP A 123 5.08 -0.24 10.79
C TRP A 123 6.14 -0.23 11.87
N GLY A 124 7.31 0.30 11.52
CA GLY A 124 8.44 0.36 12.44
C GLY A 124 9.11 -0.99 12.72
N GLY A 125 8.55 -2.09 12.20
CA GLY A 125 9.14 -3.42 12.29
C GLY A 125 10.09 -3.66 11.13
N TYR A 126 11.37 -3.39 11.32
CA TYR A 126 12.42 -3.72 10.34
C TYR A 126 13.38 -4.72 10.96
N PRO A 127 13.69 -5.83 10.27
CA PRO A 127 14.70 -6.76 10.73
C PRO A 127 16.11 -6.16 10.68
N PHE A 128 16.29 -5.05 9.92
CA PHE A 128 17.54 -4.32 9.76
C PHE A 128 17.29 -2.82 9.78
N ALA A 129 18.36 -2.02 9.79
CA ALA A 129 18.24 -0.57 9.64
C ALA A 129 17.42 -0.21 8.38
N PRO A 130 16.59 0.83 8.44
CA PRO A 130 15.84 1.27 7.27
C PRO A 130 16.77 1.52 6.09
N PRO A 131 16.37 1.13 4.86
CA PRO A 131 17.19 1.38 3.68
C PRO A 131 17.44 2.88 3.54
N GLN A 132 18.69 3.26 3.42
CA GLN A 132 19.12 4.64 3.19
C GLN A 132 19.23 4.89 1.68
N PRO A 133 19.05 6.15 1.23
CA PRO A 133 19.36 6.50 -0.14
C PRO A 133 20.80 6.12 -0.49
N ALA A 134 21.02 5.41 -1.57
CA ALA A 134 22.34 4.94 -1.97
C ALA A 134 23.26 6.08 -2.41
N GLU A 135 22.71 7.20 -2.88
CA GLU A 135 23.44 8.33 -3.40
C GLU A 135 22.89 9.66 -2.89
N LYS A 136 23.73 10.69 -2.89
CA LYS A 136 23.28 12.06 -2.63
C LYS A 136 22.34 12.51 -3.75
N MET A 137 21.29 13.24 -3.38
CA MET A 137 20.41 13.88 -4.36
C MET A 137 21.20 14.91 -5.17
N LYS A 138 21.17 14.81 -6.48
CA LYS A 138 21.69 15.82 -7.39
C LYS A 138 20.67 16.95 -7.49
N ILE A 139 20.94 18.03 -6.78
CA ILE A 139 20.15 19.27 -6.91
C ILE A 139 20.71 20.00 -8.14
N LYS A 140 19.88 20.21 -9.14
CA LYS A 140 20.19 21.07 -10.30
C LYS A 140 19.86 22.52 -9.97
#